data_123eba261cdf609f3005f48aa7b10811
#
_entry.id   123eba261cdf609f3005f48aa7b10811
#
_cell.length_a   1.000
_cell.length_b   1.000
_cell.length_c   1.000
_cell.angle_alpha   90.00
_cell.angle_beta   90.00
_cell.angle_gamma   90.00
#
_symmetry.space_group_name_H-M   'P 1'
#
loop_
_entity.id
_entity.type
_entity.pdbx_description
1 polymer ?
#
loop_
_entity_poly.entity_id
_entity_poly.type
_entity_poly.pdbx_seq_one_letter_code
_entity_poly.pdbx_strand_id
1 'polypeptide(L)'
;MPDDITFRRARTPAQDADVLRLREAVYVQDQERLSDTSQTADTFDKFDAQAYYLLAYAGAEAVGTIKIVPDSQAGLPCEDVADIGALRAGHRLVEFGHLMTLPDARNQKIGMRLMREALVHSVQTHQVTCILGDFFIDDLDGKLRDFYTDIGFVPVHGPYQDPRFTGAPLSMVAALDVPEAVRLCKKLGAEGNGLRRYFFQDFDAYARGSSEYADIPAGTGRG
;
A
#
# COMPACT_ATOMS: atom_id res chain seq x y z
N MET A 1 7.39 12.03 -19.91
CA MET A 1 7.22 11.10 -18.76
C MET A 1 8.14 9.95 -19.02
N PRO A 2 8.82 9.35 -18.05
CA PRO A 2 9.54 8.12 -18.31
C PRO A 2 8.48 7.07 -18.67
N ASP A 3 8.40 6.75 -19.96
CA ASP A 3 7.40 5.86 -20.54
C ASP A 3 7.64 4.38 -20.20
N ASP A 4 8.52 4.09 -19.22
CA ASP A 4 9.02 2.74 -18.99
C ASP A 4 9.01 2.31 -17.50
N ILE A 5 7.99 2.72 -16.75
CA ILE A 5 7.78 2.19 -15.39
C ILE A 5 6.96 0.92 -15.47
N THR A 6 7.58 -0.20 -15.08
CA THR A 6 6.92 -1.50 -14.97
C THR A 6 6.64 -1.84 -13.52
N PHE A 7 5.55 -2.59 -13.27
CA PHE A 7 5.18 -3.05 -11.95
C PHE A 7 5.31 -4.56 -11.87
N ARG A 8 5.88 -5.08 -10.77
CA ARG A 8 6.09 -6.52 -10.57
C ARG A 8 5.84 -6.89 -9.12
N ARG A 9 5.25 -8.05 -8.88
CA ARG A 9 5.21 -8.66 -7.56
C ARG A 9 6.59 -9.21 -7.21
N ALA A 10 7.10 -8.94 -6.02
CA ALA A 10 8.33 -9.56 -5.52
C ALA A 10 8.11 -11.06 -5.31
N ARG A 11 8.96 -11.91 -5.90
CA ARG A 11 8.87 -13.37 -5.87
C ARG A 11 10.23 -14.05 -5.74
N THR A 12 11.30 -13.28 -5.75
CA THR A 12 12.66 -13.79 -5.76
C THR A 12 13.50 -13.10 -4.69
N PRO A 13 14.55 -13.77 -4.16
CA PRO A 13 15.47 -13.13 -3.22
C PRO A 13 16.08 -11.82 -3.71
N ALA A 14 16.31 -11.69 -5.02
CA ALA A 14 16.81 -10.43 -5.59
C ALA A 14 15.79 -9.30 -5.46
N GLN A 15 14.50 -9.59 -5.65
CA GLN A 15 13.42 -8.61 -5.47
C GLN A 15 13.17 -8.28 -4.00
N ASP A 16 13.34 -9.23 -3.10
CA ASP A 16 13.32 -8.97 -1.65
C ASP A 16 14.49 -8.05 -1.25
N ALA A 17 15.67 -8.26 -1.82
CA ALA A 17 16.80 -7.34 -1.65
C ALA A 17 16.50 -5.93 -2.19
N ASP A 18 15.75 -5.81 -3.29
CA ASP A 18 15.29 -4.50 -3.79
C ASP A 18 14.36 -3.80 -2.78
N VAL A 19 13.46 -4.54 -2.10
CA VAL A 19 12.60 -3.97 -1.04
C VAL A 19 13.46 -3.44 0.10
N LEU A 20 14.47 -4.20 0.57
CA LEU A 20 15.37 -3.77 1.63
C LEU A 20 16.16 -2.53 1.24
N ARG A 21 16.69 -2.50 0.02
CA ARG A 21 17.42 -1.34 -0.52
C ARG A 21 16.52 -0.08 -0.55
N LEU A 22 15.26 -0.22 -0.98
CA LEU A 22 14.30 0.89 -0.97
C LEU A 22 14.00 1.38 0.45
N ARG A 23 13.86 0.48 1.43
CA ARG A 23 13.66 0.84 2.84
C ARG A 23 14.86 1.59 3.40
N GLU A 24 16.07 1.11 3.14
CA GLU A 24 17.30 1.79 3.55
C GLU A 24 17.36 3.20 2.95
N ALA A 25 17.17 3.32 1.63
CA ALA A 25 17.24 4.60 0.95
C ALA A 25 16.19 5.61 1.45
N VAL A 26 14.97 5.15 1.75
CA VAL A 26 13.88 6.04 2.17
C VAL A 26 13.86 6.25 3.68
N TYR A 27 13.86 5.19 4.49
CA TYR A 27 13.68 5.33 5.94
C TYR A 27 14.94 5.70 6.69
N VAL A 28 16.12 5.31 6.22
CA VAL A 28 17.39 5.62 6.88
C VAL A 28 18.00 6.87 6.27
N GLN A 29 18.22 6.88 4.96
CA GLN A 29 19.04 7.93 4.32
C GLN A 29 18.25 9.22 4.03
N ASP A 30 16.99 9.13 3.61
CA ASP A 30 16.18 10.29 3.20
C ASP A 30 15.33 10.85 4.33
N GLN A 31 14.62 10.01 5.08
CA GLN A 31 13.66 10.45 6.09
C GLN A 31 14.17 10.35 7.52
N GLU A 32 15.32 9.71 7.74
CA GLU A 32 15.95 9.52 9.05
C GLU A 32 15.01 8.93 10.13
N ARG A 33 14.06 8.08 9.71
CA ARG A 33 13.04 7.47 10.59
C ARG A 33 13.53 6.19 11.27
N LEU A 34 14.56 5.56 10.73
CA LEU A 34 15.26 4.42 11.29
C LEU A 34 16.71 4.80 11.53
N SER A 35 17.27 4.39 12.67
CA SER A 35 18.60 4.86 13.09
C SER A 35 19.74 4.18 12.35
N ASP A 36 19.52 2.98 11.81
CA ASP A 36 20.52 2.25 11.03
C ASP A 36 19.91 1.20 10.09
N THR A 37 20.77 0.64 9.22
CA THR A 37 20.39 -0.35 8.23
C THR A 37 19.95 -1.69 8.80
N SER A 38 20.37 -2.04 10.03
CA SER A 38 19.97 -3.30 10.66
C SER A 38 18.46 -3.31 10.92
N GLN A 39 17.87 -2.16 11.25
CA GLN A 39 16.45 -2.02 11.49
C GLN A 39 15.59 -2.16 10.22
N THR A 40 16.17 -2.04 9.03
CA THR A 40 15.41 -2.24 7.78
C THR A 40 14.96 -3.68 7.60
N ALA A 41 15.74 -4.64 8.09
CA ALA A 41 15.38 -6.06 8.10
C ALA A 41 14.30 -6.37 9.14
N ASP A 42 14.33 -5.70 10.29
CA ASP A 42 13.36 -5.90 11.38
C ASP A 42 11.95 -5.43 11.03
N THR A 43 11.81 -4.69 9.94
CA THR A 43 10.49 -4.34 9.39
C THR A 43 9.81 -5.49 8.63
N PHE A 44 10.51 -6.62 8.38
CA PHE A 44 9.89 -7.90 8.09
C PHE A 44 9.39 -8.48 9.41
N ASP A 45 8.09 -8.46 9.59
CA ASP A 45 7.40 -8.84 10.82
C ASP A 45 6.66 -10.18 10.69
N LYS A 46 5.90 -10.57 11.72
CA LYS A 46 5.07 -11.78 11.72
C LYS A 46 4.10 -11.90 10.55
N PHE A 47 3.78 -10.77 9.89
CA PHE A 47 2.85 -10.72 8.77
C PHE A 47 3.52 -10.99 7.41
N ASP A 48 4.84 -11.01 7.32
CA ASP A 48 5.54 -11.21 6.06
C ASP A 48 5.32 -12.60 5.44
N ALA A 49 4.98 -13.59 6.25
CA ALA A 49 4.63 -14.92 5.75
C ALA A 49 3.40 -14.91 4.80
N GLN A 50 2.50 -13.94 4.96
CA GLN A 50 1.29 -13.77 4.16
C GLN A 50 1.33 -12.50 3.29
N ALA A 51 2.26 -11.60 3.57
CA ALA A 51 2.42 -10.35 2.84
C ALA A 51 3.10 -10.58 1.48
N TYR A 52 2.91 -9.62 0.60
CA TYR A 52 3.70 -9.51 -0.63
C TYR A 52 3.93 -8.05 -0.98
N TYR A 53 4.90 -7.83 -1.85
CA TYR A 53 5.30 -6.50 -2.28
C TYR A 53 5.06 -6.34 -3.77
N LEU A 54 4.53 -5.18 -4.17
CA LEU A 54 4.64 -4.70 -5.54
C LEU A 54 5.82 -3.75 -5.62
N LEU A 55 6.62 -3.91 -6.65
CA LEU A 55 7.78 -3.10 -6.97
C LEU A 55 7.54 -2.34 -8.28
N ALA A 56 7.89 -1.06 -8.30
CA ALA A 56 7.96 -0.26 -9.50
C ALA A 56 9.41 -0.19 -9.97
N TYR A 57 9.64 -0.49 -11.24
CA TYR A 57 10.96 -0.45 -11.88
C TYR A 57 11.02 0.61 -12.95
N ALA A 58 12.10 1.40 -12.94
CA ALA A 58 12.53 2.24 -14.06
C ALA A 58 13.66 1.51 -14.77
N GLY A 59 13.38 0.88 -15.90
CA GLY A 59 14.31 -0.05 -16.52
C GLY A 59 14.62 -1.24 -15.60
N ALA A 60 15.86 -1.38 -15.16
CA ALA A 60 16.32 -2.44 -14.26
C ALA A 60 16.31 -2.03 -12.78
N GLU A 61 16.11 -0.76 -12.46
CA GLU A 61 16.19 -0.23 -11.12
C GLU A 61 14.81 -0.21 -10.44
N ALA A 62 14.70 -0.80 -9.22
CA ALA A 62 13.52 -0.65 -8.39
C ALA A 62 13.51 0.77 -7.78
N VAL A 63 12.46 1.53 -8.08
CA VAL A 63 12.32 2.94 -7.68
C VAL A 63 11.16 3.19 -6.71
N GLY A 64 10.38 2.18 -6.40
CA GLY A 64 9.30 2.26 -5.41
C GLY A 64 8.69 0.91 -5.08
N THR A 65 7.98 0.85 -3.95
CA THR A 65 7.31 -0.37 -3.47
C THR A 65 6.09 -0.05 -2.63
N ILE A 66 5.21 -1.04 -2.49
CA ILE A 66 4.10 -1.08 -1.54
C ILE A 66 3.98 -2.49 -0.98
N LYS A 67 3.80 -2.61 0.35
CA LYS A 67 3.48 -3.87 1.05
C LYS A 67 1.98 -4.07 1.06
N ILE A 68 1.54 -5.29 0.82
CA ILE A 68 0.14 -5.71 0.84
C ILE A 68 0.03 -6.90 1.79
N VAL A 69 -0.77 -6.76 2.83
CA VAL A 69 -1.01 -7.79 3.85
C VAL A 69 -2.47 -8.22 3.79
N PRO A 70 -2.79 -9.37 3.17
CA PRO A 70 -4.13 -9.95 3.22
C PRO A 70 -4.51 -10.34 4.65
N ASP A 71 -5.77 -10.13 5.02
CA ASP A 71 -6.26 -10.58 6.34
C ASP A 71 -6.20 -12.11 6.44
N SER A 72 -5.78 -12.58 7.61
CA SER A 72 -5.60 -14.00 7.92
C SER A 72 -5.78 -14.28 9.41
N GLN A 73 -5.49 -15.51 9.83
CA GLN A 73 -5.47 -15.87 11.25
C GLN A 73 -4.39 -15.11 12.05
N ALA A 74 -3.33 -14.62 11.41
CA ALA A 74 -2.31 -13.80 12.06
C ALA A 74 -2.80 -12.35 12.31
N GLY A 75 -3.94 -11.97 11.74
CA GLY A 75 -4.47 -10.61 11.80
C GLY A 75 -3.81 -9.66 10.81
N LEU A 76 -3.92 -8.37 11.07
CA LEU A 76 -3.35 -7.27 10.29
C LEU A 76 -2.45 -6.38 11.17
N PRO A 77 -1.42 -5.73 10.61
CA PRO A 77 -0.51 -4.86 11.36
C PRO A 77 -1.20 -3.78 12.19
N CYS A 78 -2.25 -3.15 11.68
CA CYS A 78 -2.98 -2.09 12.38
C CYS A 78 -3.71 -2.57 13.66
N GLU A 79 -3.90 -3.87 13.87
CA GLU A 79 -4.53 -4.40 15.08
C GLU A 79 -3.68 -4.23 16.34
N ASP A 80 -2.40 -3.94 16.20
CA ASP A 80 -1.54 -3.59 17.34
C ASP A 80 -2.00 -2.26 18.00
N VAL A 81 -2.77 -1.41 17.27
CA VAL A 81 -3.21 -0.09 17.76
C VAL A 81 -4.72 0.17 17.58
N ALA A 82 -5.41 -0.54 16.68
CA ALA A 82 -6.80 -0.27 16.32
C ALA A 82 -7.68 -1.52 16.47
N ASP A 83 -8.89 -1.34 16.99
CA ASP A 83 -9.93 -2.39 16.92
C ASP A 83 -10.64 -2.31 15.55
N ILE A 84 -10.45 -3.34 14.75
CA ILE A 84 -11.05 -3.48 13.42
C ILE A 84 -12.11 -4.58 13.35
N GLY A 85 -12.57 -5.10 14.49
CA GLY A 85 -13.53 -6.21 14.55
C GLY A 85 -14.82 -5.95 13.79
N ALA A 86 -15.37 -4.74 13.88
CA ALA A 86 -16.57 -4.35 13.14
C ALA A 86 -16.32 -4.31 11.60
N LEU A 87 -15.17 -3.84 11.17
CA LEU A 87 -14.80 -3.85 9.73
C LEU A 87 -14.64 -5.28 9.22
N ARG A 88 -13.93 -6.12 9.97
CA ARG A 88 -13.72 -7.54 9.62
C ARG A 88 -15.04 -8.31 9.51
N ALA A 89 -16.02 -8.01 10.34
CA ALA A 89 -17.35 -8.65 10.29
C ALA A 89 -18.12 -8.32 9.00
N GLY A 90 -17.89 -7.14 8.40
CA GLY A 90 -18.61 -6.65 7.23
C GLY A 90 -17.82 -6.74 5.91
N HIS A 91 -16.51 -6.93 5.96
CA HIS A 91 -15.65 -6.78 4.80
C HIS A 91 -14.59 -7.89 4.69
N ARG A 92 -14.08 -8.06 3.46
CA ARG A 92 -12.81 -8.75 3.21
C ARG A 92 -11.70 -7.71 3.21
N LEU A 93 -10.79 -7.84 4.17
CA LEU A 93 -9.79 -6.82 4.48
C LEU A 93 -8.44 -7.12 3.83
N VAL A 94 -7.71 -6.06 3.57
CA VAL A 94 -6.27 -6.04 3.29
C VAL A 94 -5.70 -4.78 3.93
N GLU A 95 -4.44 -4.83 4.38
CA GLU A 95 -3.72 -3.64 4.81
C GLU A 95 -2.62 -3.29 3.82
N PHE A 96 -2.56 -2.02 3.42
CA PHE A 96 -1.47 -1.45 2.65
C PHE A 96 -0.50 -0.72 3.58
N GLY A 97 0.77 -1.04 3.45
CA GLY A 97 1.84 -0.40 4.22
C GLY A 97 3.10 -0.19 3.37
N HIS A 98 4.09 0.48 3.95
CA HIS A 98 5.39 0.70 3.33
C HIS A 98 5.32 1.20 1.88
N LEU A 99 4.36 2.09 1.59
CA LEU A 99 4.33 2.79 0.30
C LEU A 99 5.47 3.80 0.27
N MET A 100 6.43 3.57 -0.59
CA MET A 100 7.59 4.43 -0.72
C MET A 100 8.10 4.54 -2.15
N THR A 101 8.73 5.66 -2.46
CA THR A 101 9.43 5.93 -3.71
C THR A 101 10.75 6.61 -3.42
N LEU A 102 11.79 6.28 -4.19
CA LEU A 102 13.08 6.97 -4.10
C LEU A 102 12.90 8.48 -4.29
N PRO A 103 13.70 9.32 -3.61
CA PRO A 103 13.61 10.79 -3.71
C PRO A 103 13.59 11.28 -5.17
N ASP A 104 14.49 10.80 -6.00
CA ASP A 104 14.62 11.19 -7.41
C ASP A 104 13.45 10.71 -8.30
N ALA A 105 12.70 9.71 -7.82
CA ALA A 105 11.52 9.17 -8.50
C ALA A 105 10.20 9.80 -8.02
N ARG A 106 10.24 10.69 -7.02
CA ARG A 106 9.05 11.43 -6.54
C ARG A 106 8.53 12.37 -7.61
N ASN A 107 7.28 12.80 -7.46
CA ASN A 107 6.57 13.67 -8.41
C ASN A 107 6.30 13.05 -9.80
N GLN A 108 6.70 11.81 -10.04
CA GLN A 108 6.40 11.04 -11.25
C GLN A 108 5.14 10.18 -11.13
N LYS A 109 4.34 10.39 -10.06
CA LYS A 109 3.11 9.65 -9.76
C LYS A 109 3.29 8.15 -9.52
N ILE A 110 4.52 7.69 -9.24
CA ILE A 110 4.84 6.26 -9.06
C ILE A 110 4.10 5.70 -7.85
N GLY A 111 4.13 6.38 -6.69
CA GLY A 111 3.40 5.94 -5.49
C GLY A 111 1.89 5.82 -5.73
N MET A 112 1.30 6.77 -6.44
CA MET A 112 -0.12 6.73 -6.81
C MET A 112 -0.44 5.55 -7.74
N ARG A 113 0.44 5.25 -8.70
CA ARG A 113 0.30 4.08 -9.58
C ARG A 113 0.47 2.77 -8.81
N LEU A 114 1.48 2.65 -7.95
CA LEU A 114 1.68 1.49 -7.07
C LEU A 114 0.43 1.22 -6.23
N MET A 115 -0.15 2.25 -5.61
CA MET A 115 -1.36 2.09 -4.81
C MET A 115 -2.55 1.63 -5.67
N ARG A 116 -2.71 2.15 -6.89
CA ARG A 116 -3.77 1.71 -7.80
C ARG A 116 -3.57 0.26 -8.25
N GLU A 117 -2.36 -0.13 -8.60
CA GLU A 117 -2.03 -1.52 -8.94
C GLU A 117 -2.28 -2.47 -7.76
N ALA A 118 -1.90 -2.06 -6.54
CA ALA A 118 -2.17 -2.81 -5.32
C ALA A 118 -3.67 -2.98 -5.06
N LEU A 119 -4.48 -1.93 -5.25
CA LEU A 119 -5.94 -1.97 -5.14
C LEU A 119 -6.55 -2.96 -6.14
N VAL A 120 -6.21 -2.83 -7.42
CA VAL A 120 -6.72 -3.70 -8.48
C VAL A 120 -6.36 -5.15 -8.21
N HIS A 121 -5.09 -5.41 -7.90
CA HIS A 121 -4.59 -6.75 -7.59
C HIS A 121 -5.31 -7.37 -6.36
N SER A 122 -5.48 -6.59 -5.28
CA SER A 122 -6.14 -7.07 -4.07
C SER A 122 -7.61 -7.44 -4.31
N VAL A 123 -8.32 -6.64 -5.11
CA VAL A 123 -9.71 -6.95 -5.46
C VAL A 123 -9.80 -8.18 -6.37
N GLN A 124 -8.93 -8.31 -7.36
CA GLN A 124 -8.93 -9.43 -8.29
C GLN A 124 -8.54 -10.76 -7.61
N THR A 125 -7.49 -10.73 -6.76
CA THR A 125 -6.93 -11.95 -6.19
C THR A 125 -7.65 -12.37 -4.90
N HIS A 126 -7.98 -11.39 -4.04
CA HIS A 126 -8.53 -11.65 -2.70
C HIS A 126 -9.98 -11.20 -2.54
N GLN A 127 -10.59 -10.64 -3.60
CA GLN A 127 -11.95 -10.11 -3.58
C GLN A 127 -12.16 -9.10 -2.42
N VAL A 128 -11.15 -8.30 -2.16
CA VAL A 128 -11.13 -7.32 -1.08
C VAL A 128 -12.25 -6.29 -1.27
N THR A 129 -12.92 -5.97 -0.18
CA THR A 129 -13.97 -4.94 -0.14
C THR A 129 -13.59 -3.75 0.73
N CYS A 130 -12.58 -3.88 1.60
CA CYS A 130 -12.08 -2.76 2.38
C CYS A 130 -10.55 -2.82 2.48
N ILE A 131 -9.90 -1.67 2.28
CA ILE A 131 -8.46 -1.51 2.41
C ILE A 131 -8.19 -0.68 3.64
N LEU A 132 -7.31 -1.17 4.50
CA LEU A 132 -6.74 -0.44 5.62
C LEU A 132 -5.40 0.16 5.20
N GLY A 133 -5.06 1.31 5.75
CA GLY A 133 -3.76 1.94 5.60
C GLY A 133 -3.37 2.63 6.88
N ASP A 134 -2.10 2.50 7.23
CA ASP A 134 -1.47 3.23 8.33
C ASP A 134 -0.49 4.24 7.74
N PHE A 135 -0.69 5.52 7.98
CA PHE A 135 0.10 6.58 7.36
C PHE A 135 0.31 7.79 8.28
N PHE A 136 1.39 8.51 8.05
CA PHE A 136 1.73 9.73 8.80
C PHE A 136 0.84 10.90 8.37
N ILE A 137 0.11 11.49 9.31
CA ILE A 137 -0.90 12.53 9.03
C ILE A 137 -0.31 13.92 8.78
N ASP A 138 0.82 14.22 9.41
CA ASP A 138 1.48 15.53 9.31
C ASP A 138 2.64 15.54 8.32
N ASP A 139 2.84 14.43 7.60
CA ASP A 139 3.88 14.33 6.59
C ASP A 139 3.57 15.25 5.39
N LEU A 140 4.62 15.88 4.85
CA LEU A 140 4.50 16.82 3.73
C LEU A 140 3.47 17.96 3.99
N ASP A 141 3.48 18.54 5.20
CA ASP A 141 2.53 19.58 5.61
C ASP A 141 1.05 19.13 5.51
N GLY A 142 0.77 17.88 5.86
CA GLY A 142 -0.58 17.30 5.80
C GLY A 142 -1.05 16.86 4.41
N LYS A 143 -0.25 17.07 3.37
CA LYS A 143 -0.63 16.67 2.00
C LYS A 143 -0.84 15.17 1.84
N LEU A 144 -0.14 14.37 2.66
CA LEU A 144 -0.31 12.92 2.64
C LEU A 144 -1.70 12.53 3.17
N ARG A 145 -2.14 13.14 4.28
CA ARG A 145 -3.48 12.96 4.82
C ARG A 145 -4.55 13.37 3.79
N ASP A 146 -4.38 14.54 3.16
CA ASP A 146 -5.33 15.04 2.17
C ASP A 146 -5.40 14.10 0.95
N PHE A 147 -4.25 13.57 0.52
CA PHE A 147 -4.19 12.56 -0.55
C PHE A 147 -5.04 11.32 -0.24
N TYR A 148 -4.92 10.74 0.96
CA TYR A 148 -5.72 9.58 1.34
C TYR A 148 -7.21 9.93 1.49
N THR A 149 -7.53 11.08 2.07
CA THR A 149 -8.91 11.57 2.22
C THR A 149 -9.57 11.80 0.84
N ASP A 150 -8.85 12.35 -0.11
CA ASP A 150 -9.34 12.60 -1.47
C ASP A 150 -9.62 11.31 -2.25
N ILE A 151 -8.85 10.24 -1.99
CA ILE A 151 -9.16 8.92 -2.52
C ILE A 151 -10.47 8.40 -1.92
N GLY A 152 -10.70 8.63 -0.65
CA GLY A 152 -11.90 8.20 0.09
C GLY A 152 -11.62 7.42 1.36
N PHE A 153 -10.38 7.42 1.85
CA PHE A 153 -10.08 6.84 3.15
C PHE A 153 -10.73 7.65 4.27
N VAL A 154 -11.28 6.93 5.24
CA VAL A 154 -11.93 7.48 6.43
C VAL A 154 -11.16 7.03 7.68
N PRO A 155 -10.86 7.94 8.63
CA PRO A 155 -10.17 7.59 9.86
C PRO A 155 -10.89 6.46 10.64
N VAL A 156 -10.10 5.49 11.12
CA VAL A 156 -10.55 4.40 12.01
C VAL A 156 -9.95 4.58 13.39
N HIS A 157 -8.65 4.91 13.46
CA HIS A 157 -7.93 5.09 14.71
C HIS A 157 -6.83 6.14 14.56
N GLY A 158 -6.56 6.87 15.63
CA GLY A 158 -5.49 7.87 15.72
C GLY A 158 -6.01 9.27 16.01
N PRO A 159 -5.10 10.26 16.06
CA PRO A 159 -3.67 10.13 15.80
C PRO A 159 -2.91 9.42 16.92
N TYR A 160 -1.84 8.73 16.59
CA TYR A 160 -0.97 8.03 17.54
C TYR A 160 0.51 8.11 17.13
N GLN A 161 1.43 7.89 18.09
CA GLN A 161 2.86 7.77 17.79
C GLN A 161 3.20 6.33 17.46
N ASP A 162 3.67 6.08 16.24
CA ASP A 162 4.13 4.74 15.85
C ASP A 162 5.49 4.43 16.49
N PRO A 163 5.57 3.42 17.39
CA PRO A 163 6.81 3.11 18.10
C PRO A 163 7.90 2.51 17.21
N ARG A 164 7.56 2.08 15.99
CA ARG A 164 8.52 1.51 15.02
C ARG A 164 9.46 2.56 14.43
N PHE A 165 9.07 3.83 14.50
CA PHE A 165 9.79 4.93 13.87
C PHE A 165 10.21 6.00 14.89
N THR A 166 11.49 6.37 14.88
CA THR A 166 12.02 7.42 15.74
C THR A 166 11.76 8.79 15.12
N GLY A 167 11.18 9.71 15.90
CA GLY A 167 10.96 11.09 15.43
C GLY A 167 9.98 11.24 14.26
N ALA A 168 9.23 10.21 13.95
CA ALA A 168 8.22 10.27 12.88
C ALA A 168 7.03 11.16 13.30
N PRO A 169 6.31 11.74 12.32
CA PRO A 169 5.02 12.37 12.55
C PRO A 169 4.00 11.41 13.17
N LEU A 170 2.88 11.95 13.70
CA LEU A 170 1.78 11.11 14.17
C LEU A 170 1.19 10.29 13.03
N SER A 171 0.84 9.05 13.34
CA SER A 171 0.20 8.10 12.44
C SER A 171 -1.31 8.06 12.62
N MET A 172 -2.00 7.57 11.61
CA MET A 172 -3.43 7.32 11.61
C MET A 172 -3.74 6.04 10.84
N VAL A 173 -4.58 5.18 11.41
CA VAL A 173 -5.19 4.08 10.67
C VAL A 173 -6.47 4.58 10.02
N ALA A 174 -6.61 4.36 8.72
CA ALA A 174 -7.82 4.70 7.98
C ALA A 174 -8.28 3.55 7.08
N ALA A 175 -9.56 3.53 6.76
CA ALA A 175 -10.19 2.50 5.94
C ALA A 175 -10.79 3.09 4.67
N LEU A 176 -10.69 2.35 3.57
CA LEU A 176 -11.31 2.64 2.30
C LEU A 176 -12.32 1.54 1.98
N ASP A 177 -13.60 1.84 2.05
CA ASP A 177 -14.67 0.98 1.53
C ASP A 177 -14.68 1.05 0.00
N VAL A 178 -14.20 -0.01 -0.66
CA VAL A 178 -14.02 -0.04 -2.11
C VAL A 178 -15.35 0.04 -2.86
N PRO A 179 -16.38 -0.76 -2.56
CA PRO A 179 -17.72 -0.64 -3.15
C PRO A 179 -18.31 0.77 -3.04
N GLU A 180 -18.20 1.38 -1.86
CA GLU A 180 -18.71 2.73 -1.63
C GLU A 180 -17.94 3.79 -2.42
N ALA A 181 -16.61 3.68 -2.46
CA ALA A 181 -15.77 4.59 -3.25
C ALA A 181 -16.09 4.53 -4.74
N VAL A 182 -16.30 3.32 -5.28
CA VAL A 182 -16.75 3.11 -6.67
C VAL A 182 -18.14 3.71 -6.90
N ARG A 183 -19.08 3.47 -5.99
CA ARG A 183 -20.45 4.01 -6.05
C ARG A 183 -20.44 5.56 -6.06
N LEU A 184 -19.66 6.16 -5.17
CA LEU A 184 -19.52 7.62 -5.09
C LEU A 184 -18.87 8.20 -6.34
N CYS A 185 -17.82 7.54 -6.87
CA CYS A 185 -17.18 7.96 -8.10
C CYS A 185 -18.17 7.98 -9.28
N LYS A 186 -18.99 6.94 -9.42
CA LYS A 186 -20.04 6.86 -10.45
C LYS A 186 -21.11 7.96 -10.26
N LYS A 187 -21.54 8.21 -9.02
CA LYS A 187 -22.55 9.23 -8.69
C LYS A 187 -22.06 10.64 -9.02
N LEU A 188 -20.81 10.96 -8.69
CA LEU A 188 -20.24 12.31 -8.86
C LEU A 188 -19.76 12.55 -10.31
N GLY A 189 -19.40 11.51 -11.04
CA GLY A 189 -18.92 11.60 -12.41
C GLY A 189 -17.79 12.64 -12.58
N ALA A 190 -17.99 13.60 -13.49
CA ALA A 190 -17.03 14.65 -13.78
C ALA A 190 -16.87 15.68 -12.63
N GLU A 191 -17.85 15.80 -11.74
CA GLU A 191 -17.81 16.70 -10.58
C GLU A 191 -16.96 16.15 -9.43
N GLY A 192 -16.62 14.85 -9.45
CA GLY A 192 -15.75 14.23 -8.48
C GLY A 192 -14.31 14.73 -8.56
N ASN A 193 -13.56 14.60 -7.45
CA ASN A 193 -12.14 14.97 -7.46
C ASN A 193 -11.31 14.08 -8.40
N GLY A 194 -10.20 14.61 -8.87
CA GLY A 194 -9.34 13.94 -9.86
C GLY A 194 -8.72 12.65 -9.36
N LEU A 195 -8.35 12.57 -8.05
CA LEU A 195 -7.78 11.36 -7.45
C LEU A 195 -8.81 10.24 -7.39
N ARG A 196 -10.02 10.51 -6.89
CA ARG A 196 -11.09 9.50 -6.85
C ARG A 196 -11.43 8.96 -8.23
N ARG A 197 -11.49 9.83 -9.26
CA ARG A 197 -11.68 9.38 -10.64
C ARG A 197 -10.55 8.51 -11.13
N TYR A 198 -9.30 8.89 -10.86
CA TYR A 198 -8.14 8.11 -11.25
C TYR A 198 -8.18 6.67 -10.70
N PHE A 199 -8.63 6.50 -9.44
CA PHE A 199 -8.69 5.19 -8.80
C PHE A 199 -9.92 4.38 -9.22
N PHE A 200 -11.08 5.01 -9.47
CA PHE A 200 -12.37 4.29 -9.51
C PHE A 200 -13.21 4.50 -10.77
N GLN A 201 -12.87 5.43 -11.67
CA GLN A 201 -13.70 5.73 -12.83
C GLN A 201 -13.98 4.48 -13.70
N ASP A 202 -12.95 3.67 -13.97
CA ASP A 202 -13.02 2.46 -14.80
C ASP A 202 -12.82 1.18 -13.98
N PHE A 203 -13.09 1.26 -12.68
CA PHE A 203 -12.73 0.19 -11.74
C PHE A 203 -13.37 -1.16 -12.09
N ASP A 204 -14.65 -1.19 -12.49
CA ASP A 204 -15.35 -2.44 -12.86
C ASP A 204 -14.71 -3.14 -14.07
N ALA A 205 -14.12 -2.37 -14.99
CA ALA A 205 -13.43 -2.94 -16.15
C ALA A 205 -12.12 -3.61 -15.72
N TYR A 206 -11.37 -2.98 -14.81
CA TYR A 206 -10.12 -3.54 -14.27
C TYR A 206 -10.38 -4.70 -13.32
N ALA A 207 -11.37 -4.59 -12.44
CA ALA A 207 -11.67 -5.63 -11.45
C ALA A 207 -12.13 -6.96 -12.07
N ARG A 208 -12.64 -6.93 -13.31
CA ARG A 208 -13.07 -8.13 -14.06
C ARG A 208 -11.99 -8.68 -15.00
N GLY A 209 -10.95 -7.92 -15.29
CA GLY A 209 -9.82 -8.37 -16.10
C GLY A 209 -9.01 -9.45 -15.38
N SER A 210 -8.29 -10.28 -16.14
CA SER A 210 -7.24 -11.12 -15.55
C SER A 210 -6.11 -10.23 -15.09
N SER A 211 -5.69 -10.35 -13.83
CA SER A 211 -4.51 -9.68 -13.33
C SER A 211 -3.28 -10.12 -14.13
N GLU A 212 -2.50 -9.19 -14.66
CA GLU A 212 -1.16 -9.50 -15.19
C GLU A 212 -0.25 -10.12 -14.10
N TYR A 213 -0.68 -10.03 -12.85
CA TYR A 213 -0.05 -10.60 -11.64
C TYR A 213 -0.75 -11.90 -11.18
N ALA A 214 -1.64 -12.49 -12.01
CA ALA A 214 -2.37 -13.71 -11.66
C ALA A 214 -1.41 -14.79 -11.16
N ASP A 215 -1.72 -15.33 -10.01
CA ASP A 215 -0.88 -16.29 -9.31
C ASP A 215 -0.66 -17.53 -10.17
N ILE A 216 0.59 -17.75 -10.54
CA ILE A 216 1.08 -19.13 -10.69
C ILE A 216 0.96 -19.71 -9.28
N PRO A 217 0.19 -20.80 -9.07
CA PRO A 217 -0.03 -21.36 -7.74
C PRO A 217 1.34 -21.56 -7.06
N ALA A 218 1.42 -21.13 -5.81
CA ALA A 218 2.59 -21.40 -4.98
C ALA A 218 2.87 -22.89 -5.04
N GLY A 219 3.97 -23.28 -5.67
CA GLY A 219 4.37 -24.65 -5.81
C GLY A 219 4.42 -25.27 -4.41
N THR A 220 3.53 -26.22 -4.17
CA THR A 220 3.63 -27.15 -3.05
C THR A 220 5.01 -27.78 -3.11
N GLY A 221 5.84 -27.52 -2.13
CA GLY A 221 7.08 -28.27 -1.97
C GLY A 221 8.27 -27.48 -1.47
N ARG A 222 8.35 -27.33 -0.18
CA ARG A 222 9.62 -27.53 0.51
C ARG A 222 9.41 -28.71 1.43
N GLY A 223 9.85 -29.90 0.99
CA GLY A 223 10.22 -30.98 1.86
C GLY A 223 11.55 -30.67 2.53
#